data_a3d4465939031248db1ee28494cea4c6
#
_entry.id   a3d4465939031248db1ee28494cea4c6
#
_cell.length_a   1.000
_cell.length_b   1.000
_cell.length_c   1.000
_cell.angle_alpha   90.00
_cell.angle_beta   90.00
_cell.angle_gamma   90.00
#
_symmetry.space_group_name_H-M   'P 1'
#
loop_
_entity.id
_entity.type
_entity.pdbx_description
1 polymer ?
#
loop_
_entity_poly.entity_id
_entity_poly.type
_entity_poly.pdbx_seq_one_letter_code
_entity_poly.pdbx_strand_id
1 'polypeptide(L)'
;LESVNESVRGIRDQMLTATEARQIHDELHWDVSVQLLDEVRTLRNELKSHDEKMTMFAWEGYRKDGEALDDAKKRFFRSLPAATGGMRLLQLGCTKLLAEFDALCSEHSLQYWMVFGTLLGAVRHGGFIPWDDDVDLAMPRDEIARLTEIVRDDDRYAVTVVYDAYVHCRQVRFRYADQSVPCFLDLFVVDWAPSADDTSASGVRALRDEMIADMAADGSLEFWRVQEPCLSGDDARVGKVAGRFDAALEKAKARGLVCDREQAKAIVWSLDNMTSIQKRQTYALGDVLPTVVLPFEKTQLKAPANYDLFLRSPYGDYLELPNDIKGHFEHTSHDELDCGPVHDALERLAEAAG
;
A
#
# COMPACT_ATOMS: atom_id res chain seq x y z
N LEU A 1 66.95 40.04 26.17
CA LEU A 1 66.57 38.73 25.59
C LEU A 1 65.78 37.87 26.60
N GLU A 2 66.12 37.83 27.89
CA GLU A 2 65.37 37.13 28.90
C GLU A 2 63.95 37.65 29.08
N SER A 3 63.79 38.98 29.16
CA SER A 3 62.49 39.65 29.30
C SER A 3 61.54 39.40 28.08
N VAL A 4 62.09 39.27 26.86
CA VAL A 4 61.32 38.93 25.68
C VAL A 4 60.91 37.48 25.68
N ASN A 5 61.76 36.60 26.14
CA ASN A 5 61.45 35.17 26.29
C ASN A 5 60.39 34.91 27.36
N GLU A 6 60.38 35.65 28.47
CA GLU A 6 59.31 35.58 29.48
C GLU A 6 57.97 36.06 28.94
N SER A 7 57.99 37.19 28.19
CA SER A 7 56.78 37.71 27.57
C SER A 7 56.18 36.73 26.51
N VAL A 8 57.07 36.11 25.71
CA VAL A 8 56.66 35.12 24.71
C VAL A 8 56.11 33.86 25.37
N ARG A 9 56.69 33.42 26.49
CA ARG A 9 56.16 32.31 27.30
C ARG A 9 54.76 32.67 27.86
N GLY A 10 54.61 33.86 28.45
CA GLY A 10 53.34 34.31 28.99
C GLY A 10 52.25 34.38 27.95
N ILE A 11 52.54 34.80 26.72
CA ILE A 11 51.60 34.84 25.61
C ILE A 11 51.24 33.37 25.16
N ARG A 12 52.25 32.50 25.09
CA ARG A 12 52.02 31.09 24.71
C ARG A 12 51.20 30.35 25.75
N ASP A 13 51.41 30.63 27.04
CA ASP A 13 50.63 30.02 28.13
C ASP A 13 49.20 30.59 28.25
N GLN A 14 48.94 31.76 27.66
CA GLN A 14 47.59 32.35 27.52
C GLN A 14 46.88 31.98 26.25
N MET A 15 47.59 31.43 25.26
CA MET A 15 46.95 30.96 24.02
C MET A 15 46.35 29.55 24.23
N LEU A 16 45.05 29.47 24.00
CA LEU A 16 44.40 28.16 23.89
C LEU A 16 45.15 27.30 22.89
N THR A 17 45.49 26.07 23.29
CA THR A 17 45.99 25.11 22.33
C THR A 17 44.97 24.84 21.25
N ALA A 18 45.39 24.47 20.06
CA ALA A 18 44.48 24.10 18.99
C ALA A 18 43.50 23.00 19.37
N THR A 19 43.91 22.15 20.32
CA THR A 19 43.08 21.06 20.87
C THR A 19 42.00 21.61 21.81
N GLU A 20 42.35 22.52 22.73
CA GLU A 20 41.39 23.17 23.65
C GLU A 20 40.40 24.03 22.87
N ALA A 21 40.86 24.81 21.87
CA ALA A 21 39.99 25.61 21.00
C ALA A 21 39.01 24.72 20.24
N ARG A 22 39.47 23.57 19.76
CA ARG A 22 38.61 22.59 19.07
C ARG A 22 37.60 21.97 20.01
N GLN A 23 38.03 21.57 21.21
CA GLN A 23 37.16 21.02 22.23
C GLN A 23 36.05 22.04 22.65
N ILE A 24 36.40 23.28 22.91
CA ILE A 24 35.40 24.34 23.21
C ILE A 24 34.46 24.54 22.03
N HIS A 25 34.96 24.52 20.80
CA HIS A 25 34.12 24.63 19.60
C HIS A 25 33.15 23.46 19.51
N ASP A 26 33.60 22.24 19.71
CA ASP A 26 32.77 21.04 19.61
C ASP A 26 31.72 20.99 20.74
N GLU A 27 32.09 21.40 21.97
CA GLU A 27 31.16 21.51 23.11
C GLU A 27 30.07 22.58 22.83
N LEU A 28 30.47 23.79 22.38
CA LEU A 28 29.52 24.86 22.02
C LEU A 28 28.63 24.46 20.85
N HIS A 29 29.20 23.80 19.86
CA HIS A 29 28.43 23.33 18.70
C HIS A 29 27.43 22.23 19.10
N TRP A 30 27.83 21.35 20.00
CA TRP A 30 26.96 20.31 20.56
C TRP A 30 25.81 20.92 21.35
N ASP A 31 26.09 21.83 22.27
CA ASP A 31 25.08 22.49 23.11
C ASP A 31 24.06 23.27 22.28
N VAL A 32 24.54 24.06 21.29
CA VAL A 32 23.67 24.79 20.36
C VAL A 32 22.83 23.83 19.54
N SER A 33 23.41 22.71 19.07
CA SER A 33 22.67 21.72 18.27
C SER A 33 21.60 21.01 19.09
N VAL A 34 21.90 20.66 20.35
CA VAL A 34 20.92 20.03 21.26
C VAL A 34 19.79 20.99 21.58
N GLN A 35 20.09 22.27 21.89
CA GLN A 35 19.07 23.30 22.14
C GLN A 35 18.18 23.51 20.92
N LEU A 36 18.79 23.63 19.74
CA LEU A 36 18.04 23.80 18.48
C LEU A 36 17.11 22.61 18.19
N LEU A 37 17.59 21.39 18.42
CA LEU A 37 16.78 20.18 18.27
C LEU A 37 15.60 20.14 19.25
N ASP A 38 15.81 20.61 20.48
CA ASP A 38 14.76 20.65 21.51
C ASP A 38 13.70 21.75 21.16
N GLU A 39 14.15 22.91 20.71
CA GLU A 39 13.26 23.97 20.21
C GLU A 39 12.46 23.48 18.99
N VAL A 40 13.10 22.81 18.03
CA VAL A 40 12.41 22.24 16.85
C VAL A 40 11.37 21.18 17.26
N ARG A 41 11.68 20.36 18.27
CA ARG A 41 10.72 19.39 18.81
C ARG A 41 9.55 20.10 19.48
N THR A 42 9.81 21.11 20.27
CA THR A 42 8.79 21.90 20.98
C THR A 42 7.87 22.58 19.97
N LEU A 43 8.43 23.30 18.99
CA LEU A 43 7.65 23.93 17.92
C LEU A 43 6.81 22.93 17.12
N ARG A 44 7.38 21.77 16.82
CA ARG A 44 6.64 20.68 16.13
C ARG A 44 5.45 20.21 16.96
N ASN A 45 5.64 20.03 18.27
CA ASN A 45 4.58 19.60 19.17
C ASN A 45 3.49 20.68 19.33
N GLU A 46 3.88 21.95 19.42
CA GLU A 46 2.96 23.09 19.47
C GLU A 46 2.15 23.20 18.17
N LEU A 47 2.83 23.09 17.02
CA LEU A 47 2.17 23.13 15.72
C LEU A 47 1.18 21.96 15.57
N LYS A 48 1.58 20.76 15.97
CA LYS A 48 0.69 19.58 15.97
C LYS A 48 -0.52 19.80 16.87
N SER A 49 -0.31 20.29 18.10
CA SER A 49 -1.40 20.58 19.03
C SER A 49 -2.34 21.66 18.50
N HIS A 50 -1.80 22.68 17.82
CA HIS A 50 -2.60 23.73 17.20
C HIS A 50 -3.44 23.14 16.05
N ASP A 51 -2.84 22.33 15.20
CA ASP A 51 -3.50 21.69 14.06
C ASP A 51 -4.63 20.74 14.53
N GLU A 52 -4.38 19.94 15.56
CA GLU A 52 -5.40 19.07 16.19
C GLU A 52 -6.59 19.91 16.72
N LYS A 53 -6.34 21.03 17.38
CA LYS A 53 -7.41 21.91 17.88
C LYS A 53 -8.20 22.57 16.74
N MET A 54 -7.52 23.03 15.71
CA MET A 54 -8.17 23.63 14.53
C MET A 54 -9.02 22.62 13.79
N THR A 55 -8.51 21.40 13.63
CA THR A 55 -9.23 20.27 13.01
C THR A 55 -10.46 19.89 13.82
N MET A 56 -10.32 19.80 15.15
CA MET A 56 -11.47 19.53 16.05
C MET A 56 -12.53 20.65 15.96
N PHE A 57 -12.10 21.90 15.97
CA PHE A 57 -13.01 23.05 15.85
C PHE A 57 -13.74 23.07 14.50
N ALA A 58 -13.03 22.76 13.42
CA ALA A 58 -13.62 22.67 12.07
C ALA A 58 -14.68 21.55 12.00
N TRP A 59 -14.38 20.38 12.56
CA TRP A 59 -15.32 19.27 12.59
C TRP A 59 -16.55 19.55 13.45
N GLU A 60 -16.39 20.15 14.62
CA GLU A 60 -17.53 20.55 15.47
C GLU A 60 -18.41 21.62 14.77
N GLY A 61 -17.79 22.55 14.02
CA GLY A 61 -18.53 23.52 13.20
C GLY A 61 -19.25 22.90 11.99
N TYR A 62 -18.74 21.79 11.45
CA TYR A 62 -19.33 21.08 10.32
C TYR A 62 -20.41 20.08 10.75
N ARG A 63 -20.29 19.52 11.95
CA ARG A 63 -21.22 18.53 12.51
C ARG A 63 -22.61 19.13 12.72
N LYS A 64 -23.65 18.37 12.40
CA LYS A 64 -25.04 18.72 12.67
C LYS A 64 -25.42 18.34 14.11
N ASP A 65 -26.44 19.01 14.63
CA ASP A 65 -26.99 18.69 15.96
C ASP A 65 -27.40 17.21 16.07
N GLY A 66 -26.87 16.51 17.05
CA GLY A 66 -27.14 15.09 17.29
C GLY A 66 -26.44 14.12 16.35
N GLU A 67 -25.63 14.58 15.39
CA GLU A 67 -24.85 13.74 14.50
C GLU A 67 -23.58 13.22 15.20
N ALA A 68 -23.23 11.94 15.03
CA ALA A 68 -21.94 11.44 15.49
C ALA A 68 -20.81 12.05 14.67
N LEU A 69 -19.63 12.27 15.28
CA LEU A 69 -18.48 12.89 14.61
C LEU A 69 -18.02 12.09 13.39
N ASP A 70 -17.96 10.77 13.51
CA ASP A 70 -17.57 9.90 12.40
C ASP A 70 -18.56 9.95 11.23
N ASP A 71 -19.85 10.13 11.50
CA ASP A 71 -20.86 10.27 10.45
C ASP A 71 -20.72 11.63 9.74
N ALA A 72 -20.42 12.69 10.49
CA ALA A 72 -20.12 14.01 9.92
C ALA A 72 -18.88 13.94 9.01
N LYS A 73 -17.80 13.28 9.47
CA LYS A 73 -16.58 13.06 8.67
C LYS A 73 -16.89 12.27 7.39
N LYS A 74 -17.61 11.14 7.48
CA LYS A 74 -18.04 10.37 6.31
C LYS A 74 -18.92 11.19 5.36
N ARG A 75 -19.84 11.98 5.90
CA ARG A 75 -20.69 12.90 5.10
C ARG A 75 -19.85 13.93 4.34
N PHE A 76 -18.79 14.46 4.97
CA PHE A 76 -17.85 15.36 4.31
C PHE A 76 -17.16 14.66 3.12
N PHE A 77 -16.55 13.50 3.32
CA PHE A 77 -15.86 12.77 2.26
C PHE A 77 -16.79 12.39 1.11
N ARG A 78 -18.03 12.00 1.40
CA ARG A 78 -19.05 11.69 0.39
C ARG A 78 -19.57 12.92 -0.36
N SER A 79 -19.33 14.12 0.17
CA SER A 79 -19.67 15.38 -0.51
C SER A 79 -18.58 15.89 -1.46
N LEU A 80 -17.40 15.28 -1.43
CA LEU A 80 -16.33 15.64 -2.37
C LEU A 80 -16.76 15.32 -3.79
N PRO A 81 -16.40 16.20 -4.76
CA PRO A 81 -16.73 15.95 -6.16
C PRO A 81 -16.02 14.67 -6.64
N ALA A 82 -16.74 13.86 -7.41
CA ALA A 82 -16.14 12.72 -8.10
C ALA A 82 -15.06 13.19 -9.09
N ALA A 83 -14.16 12.30 -9.49
CA ALA A 83 -13.24 12.53 -10.58
C ALA A 83 -13.97 12.94 -11.86
N THR A 84 -13.28 13.62 -12.76
CA THR A 84 -13.80 14.07 -14.07
C THR A 84 -12.84 13.61 -15.18
N GLY A 85 -13.24 13.75 -16.44
CA GLY A 85 -12.40 13.39 -17.59
C GLY A 85 -12.01 11.92 -17.62
N GLY A 86 -10.83 11.63 -18.12
CA GLY A 86 -10.30 10.28 -18.28
C GLY A 86 -10.17 9.51 -16.98
N MET A 87 -9.86 10.18 -15.85
CA MET A 87 -9.84 9.54 -14.53
C MET A 87 -11.21 8.95 -14.17
N ARG A 88 -12.28 9.70 -14.42
CA ARG A 88 -13.64 9.17 -14.15
C ARG A 88 -14.01 8.02 -15.09
N LEU A 89 -13.61 8.08 -16.34
CA LEU A 89 -13.80 6.98 -17.30
C LEU A 89 -13.07 5.71 -16.83
N LEU A 90 -11.82 5.84 -16.34
CA LEU A 90 -11.07 4.72 -15.75
C LEU A 90 -11.81 4.13 -14.55
N GLN A 91 -12.23 4.96 -13.60
CA GLN A 91 -12.99 4.52 -12.42
C GLN A 91 -14.29 3.80 -12.80
N LEU A 92 -15.01 4.28 -13.80
CA LEU A 92 -16.22 3.63 -14.31
C LEU A 92 -15.91 2.29 -14.99
N GLY A 93 -14.83 2.22 -15.78
CA GLY A 93 -14.36 0.99 -16.39
C GLY A 93 -13.94 -0.04 -15.35
N CYS A 94 -13.19 0.38 -14.33
CA CYS A 94 -12.81 -0.48 -13.19
C CYS A 94 -14.03 -0.92 -12.37
N THR A 95 -15.04 -0.04 -12.20
CA THR A 95 -16.32 -0.41 -11.53
C THR A 95 -17.03 -1.52 -12.29
N LYS A 96 -17.08 -1.44 -13.62
CA LYS A 96 -17.68 -2.46 -14.47
C LYS A 96 -16.94 -3.79 -14.34
N LEU A 97 -15.61 -3.78 -14.47
CA LEU A 97 -14.78 -4.97 -14.31
C LEU A 97 -14.95 -5.60 -12.92
N LEU A 98 -15.05 -4.76 -11.89
CA LEU A 98 -15.24 -5.19 -10.50
C LEU A 98 -16.61 -5.85 -10.28
N ALA A 99 -17.67 -5.34 -10.90
CA ALA A 99 -19.00 -5.95 -10.86
C ALA A 99 -19.02 -7.31 -11.57
N GLU A 100 -18.35 -7.43 -12.71
CA GLU A 100 -18.20 -8.67 -13.48
C GLU A 100 -17.37 -9.70 -12.70
N PHE A 101 -16.30 -9.26 -12.04
CA PHE A 101 -15.48 -10.08 -11.15
C PHE A 101 -16.29 -10.60 -9.95
N ASP A 102 -17.07 -9.75 -9.29
CA ASP A 102 -17.92 -10.18 -8.16
C ASP A 102 -18.97 -11.18 -8.59
N ALA A 103 -19.59 -10.99 -9.76
CA ALA A 103 -20.53 -11.94 -10.34
C ALA A 103 -19.86 -13.31 -10.58
N LEU A 104 -18.68 -13.31 -11.21
CA LEU A 104 -17.88 -14.53 -11.45
C LEU A 104 -17.49 -15.20 -10.13
N CYS A 105 -17.01 -14.46 -9.16
CA CYS A 105 -16.67 -14.99 -7.83
C CYS A 105 -17.90 -15.57 -7.11
N SER A 106 -19.06 -14.95 -7.26
CA SER A 106 -20.31 -15.42 -6.66
C SER A 106 -20.80 -16.70 -7.31
N GLU A 107 -20.77 -16.80 -8.65
CA GLU A 107 -21.13 -18.00 -9.41
C GLU A 107 -20.28 -19.23 -9.01
N HIS A 108 -18.96 -19.00 -8.85
CA HIS A 108 -18.02 -20.08 -8.54
C HIS A 108 -17.70 -20.21 -7.03
N SER A 109 -18.41 -19.47 -6.17
CA SER A 109 -18.19 -19.45 -4.72
C SER A 109 -16.74 -19.14 -4.33
N LEU A 110 -16.08 -18.23 -5.06
CA LEU A 110 -14.75 -17.76 -4.76
C LEU A 110 -14.78 -16.70 -3.64
N GLN A 111 -13.76 -16.71 -2.80
CA GLN A 111 -13.64 -15.75 -1.70
C GLN A 111 -12.65 -14.65 -2.04
N TYR A 112 -13.09 -13.43 -1.87
CA TYR A 112 -12.29 -12.23 -1.96
C TYR A 112 -12.88 -11.15 -1.04
N TRP A 113 -12.15 -10.07 -0.80
CA TRP A 113 -12.66 -8.87 -0.11
C TRP A 113 -11.86 -7.65 -0.51
N MET A 114 -12.48 -6.46 -0.42
CA MET A 114 -11.83 -5.17 -0.63
C MET A 114 -10.77 -4.92 0.44
N VAL A 115 -9.66 -4.28 0.05
CA VAL A 115 -8.58 -3.84 0.95
C VAL A 115 -8.10 -2.45 0.56
N PHE A 116 -7.19 -1.89 1.32
CA PHE A 116 -6.48 -0.62 1.07
C PHE A 116 -7.37 0.52 0.54
N GLY A 117 -6.98 1.15 -0.59
CA GLY A 117 -7.68 2.29 -1.20
C GLY A 117 -9.13 1.99 -1.50
N THR A 118 -9.42 0.83 -2.07
CA THR A 118 -10.78 0.41 -2.40
C THR A 118 -11.67 0.25 -1.17
N LEU A 119 -11.17 -0.38 -0.10
CA LEU A 119 -11.91 -0.51 1.15
C LEU A 119 -12.12 0.85 1.83
N LEU A 120 -11.10 1.70 1.82
CA LEU A 120 -11.18 3.06 2.34
C LEU A 120 -12.21 3.88 1.58
N GLY A 121 -12.21 3.77 0.26
CA GLY A 121 -13.19 4.40 -0.62
C GLY A 121 -14.62 3.96 -0.30
N ALA A 122 -14.86 2.66 -0.18
CA ALA A 122 -16.15 2.10 0.18
C ALA A 122 -16.70 2.67 1.50
N VAL A 123 -15.88 2.68 2.56
CA VAL A 123 -16.28 3.11 3.90
C VAL A 123 -16.41 4.63 4.00
N ARG A 124 -15.46 5.36 3.42
CA ARG A 124 -15.33 6.81 3.59
C ARG A 124 -16.11 7.60 2.55
N HIS A 125 -16.01 7.23 1.27
CA HIS A 125 -16.61 7.95 0.13
C HIS A 125 -17.88 7.28 -0.40
N GLY A 126 -18.06 5.99 -0.18
CA GLY A 126 -19.14 5.20 -0.77
C GLY A 126 -18.86 4.75 -2.21
N GLY A 127 -17.62 4.84 -2.65
CA GLY A 127 -17.11 4.52 -3.98
C GLY A 127 -15.64 4.84 -4.07
N PHE A 128 -15.15 5.14 -5.25
CA PHE A 128 -13.77 5.57 -5.45
C PHE A 128 -13.43 6.82 -4.63
N ILE A 129 -12.23 6.85 -4.10
CA ILE A 129 -11.58 8.09 -3.69
C ILE A 129 -11.38 8.91 -4.98
N PRO A 130 -11.70 10.23 -5.04
CA PRO A 130 -11.73 10.96 -6.30
C PRO A 130 -10.43 10.97 -7.11
N TRP A 131 -9.29 10.75 -6.46
CA TRP A 131 -7.95 10.73 -7.08
C TRP A 131 -7.32 9.32 -7.14
N ASP A 132 -8.10 8.27 -6.92
CA ASP A 132 -7.66 6.87 -6.93
C ASP A 132 -7.88 6.25 -8.31
N ASP A 133 -6.88 5.58 -8.86
CA ASP A 133 -6.87 5.06 -10.22
C ASP A 133 -6.79 3.51 -10.29
N ASP A 134 -6.85 2.83 -9.14
CA ASP A 134 -6.73 1.38 -9.05
C ASP A 134 -7.83 0.74 -8.18
N VAL A 135 -7.84 -0.57 -8.14
CA VAL A 135 -8.75 -1.38 -7.32
C VAL A 135 -7.95 -2.48 -6.63
N ASP A 136 -7.96 -2.44 -5.30
CA ASP A 136 -7.26 -3.37 -4.43
C ASP A 136 -8.21 -4.39 -3.82
N LEU A 137 -8.00 -5.65 -4.10
CA LEU A 137 -8.71 -6.78 -3.52
C LEU A 137 -7.74 -7.76 -2.87
N ALA A 138 -8.09 -8.35 -1.75
CA ALA A 138 -7.36 -9.49 -1.21
C ALA A 138 -8.07 -10.79 -1.60
N MET A 139 -7.29 -11.79 -1.96
CA MET A 139 -7.79 -13.09 -2.34
C MET A 139 -6.86 -14.20 -1.86
N PRO A 140 -7.38 -15.28 -1.25
CA PRO A 140 -6.58 -16.45 -0.89
C PRO A 140 -5.90 -17.07 -2.10
N ARG A 141 -4.68 -17.56 -1.92
CA ARG A 141 -3.87 -18.17 -3.00
C ARG A 141 -4.58 -19.32 -3.72
N ASP A 142 -5.24 -20.17 -2.98
CA ASP A 142 -6.02 -21.29 -3.53
C ASP A 142 -7.22 -20.80 -4.35
N GLU A 143 -7.85 -19.70 -3.95
CA GLU A 143 -8.94 -19.10 -4.71
C GLU A 143 -8.43 -18.39 -5.98
N ILE A 144 -7.24 -17.77 -5.94
CA ILE A 144 -6.58 -17.22 -7.15
C ILE A 144 -6.27 -18.35 -8.14
N ALA A 145 -5.77 -19.48 -7.66
CA ALA A 145 -5.52 -20.64 -8.52
C ALA A 145 -6.82 -21.14 -9.19
N ARG A 146 -7.92 -21.23 -8.44
CA ARG A 146 -9.24 -21.60 -8.99
C ARG A 146 -9.74 -20.56 -10.01
N LEU A 147 -9.60 -19.25 -9.70
CA LEU A 147 -9.96 -18.18 -10.62
C LEU A 147 -9.18 -18.30 -11.93
N THR A 148 -7.88 -18.55 -11.85
CA THR A 148 -7.02 -18.70 -13.03
C THR A 148 -7.47 -19.86 -13.92
N GLU A 149 -7.88 -20.99 -13.32
CA GLU A 149 -8.44 -22.12 -14.06
C GLU A 149 -9.79 -21.78 -14.73
N ILE A 150 -10.67 -21.06 -14.03
CA ILE A 150 -11.99 -20.69 -14.52
C ILE A 150 -11.87 -19.80 -15.76
N VAL A 151 -10.94 -18.82 -15.75
CA VAL A 151 -10.79 -17.86 -16.86
C VAL A 151 -9.77 -18.29 -17.92
N ARG A 152 -9.17 -19.47 -17.80
CA ARG A 152 -8.12 -19.93 -18.72
C ARG A 152 -8.55 -19.89 -20.19
N ASP A 153 -9.78 -20.33 -20.45
CA ASP A 153 -10.36 -20.43 -21.79
C ASP A 153 -11.43 -19.35 -22.04
N ASP A 154 -11.52 -18.33 -21.18
CA ASP A 154 -12.43 -17.19 -21.36
C ASP A 154 -11.75 -16.12 -22.20
N ASP A 155 -12.38 -15.73 -23.29
CA ASP A 155 -11.86 -14.71 -24.21
C ASP A 155 -12.10 -13.26 -23.73
N ARG A 156 -12.84 -13.08 -22.64
CA ARG A 156 -13.17 -11.77 -22.06
C ARG A 156 -12.16 -11.32 -20.99
N TYR A 157 -11.66 -12.26 -20.20
CA TYR A 157 -10.86 -11.97 -19.01
C TYR A 157 -9.52 -12.70 -19.02
N ALA A 158 -8.57 -12.13 -18.30
CA ALA A 158 -7.27 -12.76 -18.06
C ALA A 158 -6.83 -12.53 -16.62
N VAL A 159 -6.19 -13.54 -16.04
CA VAL A 159 -5.37 -13.40 -14.82
C VAL A 159 -3.92 -13.29 -15.26
N THR A 160 -3.29 -12.19 -14.92
CA THR A 160 -1.89 -11.90 -15.27
C THR A 160 -1.05 -11.70 -14.02
N VAL A 161 0.26 -11.90 -14.14
CA VAL A 161 1.20 -11.68 -13.02
C VAL A 161 2.24 -10.68 -13.45
N VAL A 162 2.44 -9.65 -12.64
CA VAL A 162 3.46 -8.62 -12.80
C VAL A 162 4.49 -8.77 -11.68
N TYR A 163 5.76 -8.80 -12.04
CA TYR A 163 6.86 -8.80 -11.09
C TYR A 163 7.47 -7.41 -11.07
N ASP A 164 7.37 -6.73 -9.93
CA ASP A 164 7.92 -5.38 -9.74
C ASP A 164 9.20 -5.44 -8.90
N ALA A 165 10.29 -5.02 -9.53
CA ALA A 165 11.61 -5.00 -8.90
C ALA A 165 11.76 -3.87 -7.87
N TYR A 166 10.98 -2.80 -7.99
CA TYR A 166 11.09 -1.63 -7.13
C TYR A 166 10.60 -1.94 -5.71
N VAL A 167 9.49 -2.64 -5.61
CA VAL A 167 8.90 -3.07 -4.33
C VAL A 167 9.11 -4.55 -4.04
N HIS A 168 9.82 -5.27 -4.93
CA HIS A 168 10.06 -6.71 -4.85
C HIS A 168 8.76 -7.49 -4.65
N CYS A 169 7.76 -7.26 -5.49
CA CYS A 169 6.49 -7.97 -5.41
C CYS A 169 6.19 -8.81 -6.65
N ARG A 170 5.30 -9.78 -6.44
CA ARG A 170 4.65 -10.58 -7.45
C ARG A 170 3.16 -10.27 -7.38
N GLN A 171 2.70 -9.31 -8.20
CA GLN A 171 1.34 -8.82 -8.19
C GLN A 171 0.48 -9.62 -9.17
N VAL A 172 -0.63 -10.15 -8.69
CA VAL A 172 -1.65 -10.80 -9.53
C VAL A 172 -2.68 -9.77 -9.93
N ARG A 173 -3.08 -9.76 -11.20
CA ARG A 173 -4.10 -8.86 -11.75
C ARG A 173 -5.18 -9.64 -12.46
N PHE A 174 -6.43 -9.30 -12.17
CA PHE A 174 -7.57 -9.68 -13.01
C PHE A 174 -7.89 -8.51 -13.93
N ARG A 175 -8.04 -8.77 -15.22
CA ARG A 175 -8.24 -7.73 -16.23
C ARG A 175 -9.03 -8.24 -17.43
N TYR A 176 -9.45 -7.34 -18.30
CA TYR A 176 -9.93 -7.75 -19.63
C TYR A 176 -8.80 -8.39 -20.44
N ALA A 177 -9.16 -9.39 -21.26
CA ALA A 177 -8.22 -10.03 -22.20
C ALA A 177 -7.73 -9.04 -23.27
N ASP A 178 -8.58 -8.10 -23.64
CA ASP A 178 -8.21 -6.96 -24.49
C ASP A 178 -7.24 -6.03 -23.74
N GLN A 179 -5.98 -6.06 -24.12
CA GLN A 179 -4.92 -5.25 -23.52
C GLN A 179 -5.02 -3.75 -23.82
N SER A 180 -5.87 -3.33 -24.76
CA SER A 180 -6.13 -1.91 -25.01
C SER A 180 -6.95 -1.25 -23.91
N VAL A 181 -7.66 -2.05 -23.10
CA VAL A 181 -8.43 -1.58 -21.94
C VAL A 181 -7.50 -1.52 -20.73
N PRO A 182 -7.26 -0.34 -20.14
CA PRO A 182 -6.28 -0.18 -19.05
C PRO A 182 -6.80 -0.68 -17.69
N CYS A 183 -8.09 -1.04 -17.59
CA CYS A 183 -8.71 -1.45 -16.34
C CYS A 183 -8.18 -2.80 -15.85
N PHE A 184 -7.80 -2.85 -14.58
CA PHE A 184 -7.40 -4.07 -13.88
C PHE A 184 -7.84 -4.00 -12.41
N LEU A 185 -7.86 -5.16 -11.76
CA LEU A 185 -8.04 -5.33 -10.33
C LEU A 185 -6.77 -5.96 -9.77
N ASP A 186 -6.11 -5.31 -8.84
CA ASP A 186 -4.97 -5.87 -8.13
C ASP A 186 -5.46 -6.87 -7.09
N LEU A 187 -5.06 -8.13 -7.25
CA LEU A 187 -5.37 -9.22 -6.34
C LEU A 187 -4.19 -9.44 -5.40
N PHE A 188 -4.28 -8.87 -4.21
CA PHE A 188 -3.30 -9.07 -3.16
C PHE A 188 -3.44 -10.48 -2.58
N VAL A 189 -2.38 -11.26 -2.72
CA VAL A 189 -2.37 -12.64 -2.27
C VAL A 189 -2.34 -12.70 -0.76
N VAL A 190 -3.23 -13.50 -0.17
CA VAL A 190 -3.14 -13.90 1.23
C VAL A 190 -2.98 -15.40 1.31
N ASP A 191 -2.22 -15.85 2.30
CA ASP A 191 -2.05 -17.27 2.60
C ASP A 191 -2.78 -17.63 3.90
N TRP A 192 -3.28 -18.86 4.00
CA TRP A 192 -3.86 -19.40 5.22
C TRP A 192 -2.76 -19.64 6.26
N ALA A 193 -3.01 -19.25 7.52
CA ALA A 193 -2.05 -19.38 8.60
C ALA A 193 -2.61 -20.20 9.78
N PRO A 194 -1.78 -21.06 10.42
CA PRO A 194 -2.21 -21.94 11.50
C PRO A 194 -2.48 -21.21 12.82
N SER A 195 -2.02 -19.97 12.95
CA SER A 195 -2.19 -19.13 14.15
C SER A 195 -2.41 -17.67 13.77
N ALA A 196 -3.12 -16.94 14.64
CA ALA A 196 -3.35 -15.50 14.51
C ALA A 196 -2.26 -14.64 15.20
N ASP A 197 -1.25 -15.27 15.80
CA ASP A 197 -0.09 -14.56 16.35
C ASP A 197 0.90 -14.14 15.25
N ASP A 198 1.97 -13.42 15.64
CA ASP A 198 2.95 -12.89 14.70
C ASP A 198 3.96 -13.92 14.18
N THR A 199 3.85 -15.20 14.58
CA THR A 199 4.83 -16.24 14.20
C THR A 199 4.87 -16.44 12.69
N SER A 200 3.68 -16.63 12.07
CA SER A 200 3.58 -16.78 10.60
C SER A 200 4.08 -15.54 9.89
N ALA A 201 3.64 -14.35 10.30
CA ALA A 201 4.03 -13.09 9.67
C ALA A 201 5.54 -12.83 9.78
N SER A 202 6.13 -13.03 10.97
CA SER A 202 7.58 -12.84 11.19
C SER A 202 8.40 -13.84 10.35
N GLY A 203 7.95 -15.10 10.30
CA GLY A 203 8.62 -16.13 9.51
C GLY A 203 8.52 -15.88 7.99
N VAL A 204 7.35 -15.50 7.49
CA VAL A 204 7.14 -15.16 6.07
C VAL A 204 7.98 -13.93 5.69
N ARG A 205 8.02 -12.90 6.56
CA ARG A 205 8.87 -11.72 6.35
C ARG A 205 10.34 -12.09 6.26
N ALA A 206 10.83 -12.91 7.20
CA ALA A 206 12.23 -13.35 7.19
C ALA A 206 12.59 -14.11 5.90
N LEU A 207 11.67 -14.96 5.42
CA LEU A 207 11.87 -15.66 4.14
C LEU A 207 11.85 -14.71 2.93
N ARG A 208 11.02 -13.69 2.97
CA ARG A 208 11.00 -12.66 1.93
C ARG A 208 12.30 -11.86 1.92
N ASP A 209 12.79 -11.45 3.09
CA ASP A 209 14.06 -10.73 3.21
C ASP A 209 15.24 -11.59 2.75
N GLU A 210 15.25 -12.90 3.10
CA GLU A 210 16.23 -13.89 2.59
C GLU A 210 16.16 -13.98 1.05
N MET A 211 14.96 -14.11 0.48
CA MET A 211 14.75 -14.16 -0.96
C MET A 211 15.28 -12.90 -1.68
N ILE A 212 14.96 -11.71 -1.15
CA ILE A 212 15.44 -10.43 -1.72
C ILE A 212 16.97 -10.35 -1.66
N ALA A 213 17.57 -10.75 -0.55
CA ALA A 213 19.03 -10.78 -0.40
C ALA A 213 19.70 -11.76 -1.37
N ASP A 214 19.12 -12.96 -1.53
CA ASP A 214 19.60 -13.97 -2.48
C ASP A 214 19.47 -13.47 -3.93
N MET A 215 18.36 -12.83 -4.28
CA MET A 215 18.17 -12.22 -5.61
C MET A 215 19.16 -11.09 -5.86
N ALA A 216 19.47 -10.29 -4.84
CA ALA A 216 20.45 -9.20 -4.95
C ALA A 216 21.88 -9.72 -5.12
N ALA A 217 22.22 -10.89 -4.58
CA ALA A 217 23.53 -11.50 -4.69
C ALA A 217 23.73 -12.29 -6.00
N ASP A 218 22.64 -12.67 -6.68
CA ASP A 218 22.70 -13.47 -7.90
C ASP A 218 22.97 -12.59 -9.13
N GLY A 219 24.19 -12.68 -9.67
CA GLY A 219 24.58 -11.96 -10.89
C GLY A 219 23.72 -12.28 -12.12
N SER A 220 23.05 -13.45 -12.17
CA SER A 220 22.12 -13.78 -13.26
C SER A 220 20.80 -13.01 -13.21
N LEU A 221 20.53 -12.30 -12.10
CA LEU A 221 19.38 -11.42 -11.88
C LEU A 221 19.75 -9.92 -11.88
N GLU A 222 20.90 -9.56 -12.46
CA GLU A 222 21.31 -8.15 -12.54
C GLU A 222 20.28 -7.29 -13.26
N PHE A 223 19.60 -7.82 -14.28
CA PHE A 223 18.52 -7.15 -15.01
C PHE A 223 17.37 -6.73 -14.06
N TRP A 224 17.08 -7.52 -13.03
CA TRP A 224 16.05 -7.24 -12.04
C TRP A 224 16.32 -5.96 -11.22
N ARG A 225 17.58 -5.56 -11.09
CA ARG A 225 17.98 -4.38 -10.31
C ARG A 225 18.18 -3.12 -11.14
N VAL A 226 18.46 -3.26 -12.44
CA VAL A 226 19.09 -2.20 -13.25
C VAL A 226 18.26 -1.75 -14.44
N GLN A 227 17.44 -2.60 -15.06
CA GLN A 227 16.94 -2.33 -16.40
C GLN A 227 15.47 -2.03 -16.55
N GLU A 228 14.61 -2.74 -15.90
CA GLU A 228 13.16 -2.55 -16.00
C GLU A 228 12.51 -2.87 -14.67
N PRO A 229 11.71 -1.95 -14.11
CA PRO A 229 11.09 -2.18 -12.81
C PRO A 229 10.01 -3.28 -12.86
N CYS A 230 9.37 -3.52 -14.02
CA CYS A 230 8.28 -4.47 -14.12
C CYS A 230 8.52 -5.51 -15.22
N LEU A 231 8.29 -6.79 -14.89
CA LEU A 231 8.30 -7.91 -15.82
C LEU A 231 6.95 -8.59 -15.83
N SER A 232 6.44 -8.97 -17.00
CA SER A 232 5.18 -9.69 -17.13
C SER A 232 5.13 -10.52 -18.41
N GLY A 233 4.11 -11.38 -18.54
CA GLY A 233 3.84 -12.14 -19.75
C GLY A 233 4.94 -13.15 -20.12
N ASP A 234 5.27 -13.20 -21.40
CA ASP A 234 6.17 -14.20 -22.00
C ASP A 234 7.66 -13.82 -21.92
N ASP A 235 8.02 -12.84 -21.11
CA ASP A 235 9.42 -12.46 -20.91
C ASP A 235 10.20 -13.67 -20.35
N ALA A 236 11.23 -14.11 -21.07
CA ALA A 236 12.05 -15.25 -20.68
C ALA A 236 12.72 -15.07 -19.29
N ARG A 237 12.85 -13.83 -18.82
CA ARG A 237 13.39 -13.47 -17.50
C ARG A 237 12.41 -13.76 -16.36
N VAL A 238 11.09 -13.75 -16.65
CA VAL A 238 10.01 -14.00 -15.66
C VAL A 238 10.24 -15.31 -14.93
N GLY A 239 10.54 -16.40 -15.63
CA GLY A 239 10.75 -17.71 -15.02
C GLY A 239 11.83 -17.75 -13.94
N LYS A 240 12.90 -16.94 -14.09
CA LYS A 240 13.97 -16.85 -13.08
C LYS A 240 13.52 -16.15 -11.82
N VAL A 241 12.76 -15.05 -11.97
CA VAL A 241 12.21 -14.29 -10.84
C VAL A 241 11.11 -15.10 -10.16
N ALA A 242 10.16 -15.66 -10.92
CA ALA A 242 9.08 -16.51 -10.42
C ALA A 242 9.61 -17.65 -9.53
N GLY A 243 10.66 -18.35 -10.00
CA GLY A 243 11.27 -19.46 -9.26
C GLY A 243 11.81 -19.05 -7.89
N ARG A 244 12.20 -17.78 -7.67
CA ARG A 244 12.62 -17.29 -6.34
C ARG A 244 11.43 -17.16 -5.38
N PHE A 245 10.33 -16.58 -5.85
CA PHE A 245 9.09 -16.50 -5.07
C PHE A 245 8.55 -17.88 -4.73
N ASP A 246 8.54 -18.78 -5.70
CA ASP A 246 8.04 -20.17 -5.49
C ASP A 246 8.91 -20.92 -4.49
N ALA A 247 10.23 -20.83 -4.58
CA ALA A 247 11.14 -21.45 -3.62
C ALA A 247 10.95 -20.90 -2.21
N ALA A 248 10.73 -19.58 -2.06
CA ALA A 248 10.46 -18.98 -0.76
C ALA A 248 9.10 -19.43 -0.18
N LEU A 249 8.07 -19.57 -1.03
CA LEU A 249 6.76 -20.09 -0.64
C LEU A 249 6.86 -21.56 -0.18
N GLU A 250 7.58 -22.40 -0.90
CA GLU A 250 7.80 -23.80 -0.49
C GLU A 250 8.54 -23.89 0.87
N LYS A 251 9.51 -23.01 1.12
CA LYS A 251 10.13 -22.90 2.44
C LYS A 251 9.13 -22.50 3.52
N ALA A 252 8.18 -21.58 3.22
CA ALA A 252 7.15 -21.16 4.16
C ALA A 252 6.20 -22.32 4.52
N LYS A 253 5.78 -23.10 3.53
CA LYS A 253 5.00 -24.33 3.73
C LYS A 253 5.75 -25.37 4.56
N ALA A 254 7.00 -25.66 4.19
CA ALA A 254 7.84 -26.63 4.89
C ALA A 254 8.10 -26.26 6.36
N ARG A 255 8.12 -24.97 6.69
CA ARG A 255 8.27 -24.47 8.07
C ARG A 255 6.94 -24.37 8.83
N GLY A 256 5.80 -24.71 8.20
CA GLY A 256 4.47 -24.60 8.79
C GLY A 256 4.04 -23.15 9.07
N LEU A 257 4.60 -22.18 8.35
CA LEU A 257 4.24 -20.76 8.48
C LEU A 257 2.91 -20.46 7.77
N VAL A 258 2.62 -21.24 6.74
CA VAL A 258 1.37 -21.25 6.00
C VAL A 258 0.83 -22.68 5.97
N CYS A 259 -0.47 -22.85 5.82
CA CYS A 259 -1.16 -24.15 5.89
C CYS A 259 -2.29 -24.22 4.87
N ASP A 260 -2.96 -25.37 4.80
CA ASP A 260 -4.18 -25.52 4.04
C ASP A 260 -5.36 -24.87 4.78
N ARG A 261 -6.41 -24.49 4.03
CA ARG A 261 -7.58 -23.79 4.53
C ARG A 261 -8.25 -24.49 5.73
N GLU A 262 -8.34 -25.82 5.71
CA GLU A 262 -8.95 -26.63 6.75
C GLU A 262 -8.24 -26.53 8.11
N GLN A 263 -6.97 -26.17 8.09
CA GLN A 263 -6.13 -26.02 9.29
C GLN A 263 -6.00 -24.55 9.73
N ALA A 264 -6.54 -23.63 8.91
CA ALA A 264 -6.34 -22.20 9.12
C ALA A 264 -7.09 -21.68 10.35
N LYS A 265 -6.43 -20.84 11.11
CA LYS A 265 -6.99 -20.00 12.18
C LYS A 265 -6.90 -18.52 11.88
N ALA A 266 -6.12 -18.17 10.86
CA ALA A 266 -5.85 -16.81 10.44
C ALA A 266 -5.54 -16.77 8.94
N ILE A 267 -5.43 -15.55 8.42
CA ILE A 267 -4.74 -15.25 7.17
C ILE A 267 -3.46 -14.47 7.48
N VAL A 268 -2.48 -14.58 6.60
CA VAL A 268 -1.26 -13.77 6.60
C VAL A 268 -1.07 -13.16 5.21
N TRP A 269 -0.64 -11.90 5.14
CA TRP A 269 -0.20 -11.31 3.88
C TRP A 269 0.93 -12.15 3.30
N SER A 270 0.79 -12.51 2.05
CA SER A 270 1.78 -13.35 1.39
C SER A 270 3.11 -12.65 1.19
N LEU A 271 4.18 -13.44 1.12
CA LEU A 271 5.50 -12.95 0.71
C LEU A 271 5.48 -12.27 -0.67
N ASP A 272 4.48 -12.56 -1.48
CA ASP A 272 4.26 -11.96 -2.81
C ASP A 272 4.08 -10.44 -2.75
N ASN A 273 3.31 -9.95 -1.78
CA ASN A 273 2.89 -8.55 -1.67
C ASN A 273 3.21 -7.91 -0.31
N MET A 274 3.88 -8.64 0.60
CA MET A 274 4.16 -8.13 1.94
C MET A 274 5.04 -6.88 1.88
N THR A 275 4.58 -5.79 2.48
CA THR A 275 5.33 -4.52 2.56
C THR A 275 5.39 -4.01 4.00
N SER A 276 6.20 -2.98 4.23
CA SER A 276 6.29 -2.30 5.54
C SER A 276 5.06 -1.41 5.85
N ILE A 277 4.25 -1.09 4.85
CA ILE A 277 3.04 -0.27 5.02
C ILE A 277 1.99 -1.02 5.84
N GLN A 278 1.88 -2.33 5.65
CA GLN A 278 0.98 -3.18 6.41
C GLN A 278 1.53 -3.41 7.81
N LYS A 279 1.18 -2.55 8.78
CA LYS A 279 1.63 -2.67 10.17
C LYS A 279 1.20 -3.98 10.82
N ARG A 280 -0.02 -4.46 10.51
CA ARG A 280 -0.52 -5.78 10.88
C ARG A 280 -0.42 -6.69 9.67
N GLN A 281 0.18 -7.85 9.85
CA GLN A 281 0.43 -8.80 8.76
C GLN A 281 -0.46 -10.06 8.88
N THR A 282 -1.02 -10.33 10.05
CA THR A 282 -1.86 -11.50 10.33
C THR A 282 -3.19 -11.07 10.89
N TYR A 283 -4.28 -11.68 10.41
CA TYR A 283 -5.65 -11.42 10.86
C TYR A 283 -6.32 -12.74 11.22
N ALA A 284 -6.99 -12.81 12.37
CA ALA A 284 -7.78 -13.98 12.74
C ALA A 284 -8.89 -14.22 11.72
N LEU A 285 -9.28 -15.48 11.49
CA LEU A 285 -10.34 -15.79 10.52
C LEU A 285 -11.65 -15.06 10.83
N GLY A 286 -11.99 -14.90 12.11
CA GLY A 286 -13.20 -14.17 12.52
C GLY A 286 -13.17 -12.67 12.24
N ASP A 287 -12.00 -12.07 12.01
CA ASP A 287 -11.87 -10.69 11.55
C ASP A 287 -12.11 -10.55 10.03
N VAL A 288 -12.03 -11.65 9.30
CA VAL A 288 -12.14 -11.69 7.83
C VAL A 288 -13.46 -12.31 7.39
N LEU A 289 -13.81 -13.46 7.96
CA LEU A 289 -14.92 -14.32 7.53
C LEU A 289 -15.94 -14.54 8.65
N PRO A 290 -17.27 -14.63 8.33
CA PRO A 290 -17.80 -14.36 6.99
C PRO A 290 -17.64 -12.91 6.58
N THR A 291 -17.40 -12.64 5.31
CA THR A 291 -17.32 -11.28 4.77
C THR A 291 -18.64 -10.55 4.97
N VAL A 292 -18.56 -9.24 5.17
CA VAL A 292 -19.71 -8.34 5.12
C VAL A 292 -19.81 -7.69 3.73
N VAL A 293 -20.95 -7.06 3.46
CA VAL A 293 -21.17 -6.37 2.18
C VAL A 293 -21.23 -4.88 2.44
N LEU A 294 -20.46 -4.11 1.66
CA LEU A 294 -20.44 -2.65 1.70
C LEU A 294 -20.80 -2.06 0.34
N PRO A 295 -21.47 -0.90 0.28
CA PRO A 295 -21.70 -0.20 -0.97
C PRO A 295 -20.39 0.34 -1.54
N PHE A 296 -20.22 0.21 -2.85
CA PHE A 296 -19.13 0.80 -3.62
C PHE A 296 -19.67 1.25 -4.97
N GLU A 297 -19.67 2.57 -5.24
CA GLU A 297 -20.32 3.16 -6.40
C GLU A 297 -21.81 2.71 -6.48
N LYS A 298 -22.18 2.05 -7.57
CA LYS A 298 -23.54 1.49 -7.77
C LYS A 298 -23.62 0.00 -7.43
N THR A 299 -22.56 -0.58 -6.85
CA THR A 299 -22.46 -2.01 -6.56
C THR A 299 -22.42 -2.30 -5.06
N GLN A 300 -22.50 -3.57 -4.73
CA GLN A 300 -22.36 -4.08 -3.36
C GLN A 300 -21.22 -5.10 -3.37
N LEU A 301 -20.18 -4.88 -2.59
CA LEU A 301 -18.94 -5.67 -2.64
C LEU A 301 -18.58 -6.26 -1.29
N LYS A 302 -17.84 -7.36 -1.32
CA LYS A 302 -17.37 -8.06 -0.12
C LYS A 302 -16.26 -7.28 0.57
N ALA A 303 -16.37 -7.15 1.88
CA ALA A 303 -15.38 -6.55 2.77
C ALA A 303 -15.07 -7.51 3.93
N PRO A 304 -13.91 -7.39 4.61
CA PRO A 304 -13.63 -8.19 5.80
C PRO A 304 -14.67 -7.94 6.87
N ALA A 305 -14.98 -8.97 7.68
CA ALA A 305 -15.92 -8.85 8.80
C ALA A 305 -15.59 -7.66 9.72
N ASN A 306 -14.32 -7.49 10.03
CA ASN A 306 -13.79 -6.38 10.83
C ASN A 306 -13.01 -5.39 9.94
N TYR A 307 -13.71 -4.77 9.00
CA TYR A 307 -13.09 -3.82 8.05
C TYR A 307 -12.44 -2.61 8.74
N ASP A 308 -12.90 -2.22 9.92
CA ASP A 308 -12.27 -1.14 10.71
C ASP A 308 -10.83 -1.52 11.10
N LEU A 309 -10.59 -2.76 11.53
CA LEU A 309 -9.26 -3.28 11.84
C LEU A 309 -8.34 -3.24 10.60
N PHE A 310 -8.87 -3.62 9.43
CA PHE A 310 -8.13 -3.57 8.17
C PHE A 310 -7.77 -2.15 7.75
N LEU A 311 -8.63 -1.18 8.00
CA LEU A 311 -8.36 0.23 7.71
C LEU A 311 -7.41 0.88 8.72
N ARG A 312 -7.60 0.62 10.02
CA ARG A 312 -6.70 1.20 11.04
C ARG A 312 -5.28 0.70 10.97
N SER A 313 -5.06 -0.48 10.43
CA SER A 313 -3.71 -1.04 10.30
C SER A 313 -2.79 -0.19 9.41
N PRO A 314 -3.12 0.12 8.16
CA PRO A 314 -2.32 0.99 7.31
C PRO A 314 -2.52 2.49 7.58
N TYR A 315 -3.75 2.94 7.86
CA TYR A 315 -4.13 4.35 7.83
C TYR A 315 -4.30 5.02 9.21
N GLY A 316 -4.33 4.25 10.31
CA GLY A 316 -4.61 4.82 11.64
C GLY A 316 -6.04 5.33 11.76
N ASP A 317 -6.24 6.61 12.08
CA ASP A 317 -7.56 7.25 11.98
C ASP A 317 -7.84 7.64 10.53
N TYR A 318 -8.39 6.70 9.78
CA TYR A 318 -8.68 6.84 8.35
C TYR A 318 -9.79 7.84 8.02
N LEU A 319 -10.46 8.43 9.05
CA LEU A 319 -11.41 9.53 8.91
C LEU A 319 -10.77 10.91 9.13
N GLU A 320 -9.47 10.98 9.42
CA GLU A 320 -8.73 12.24 9.38
C GLU A 320 -8.62 12.75 7.94
N LEU A 321 -8.49 14.09 7.83
CA LEU A 321 -8.19 14.72 6.55
C LEU A 321 -6.79 14.29 6.11
N PRO A 322 -6.61 13.74 4.91
CA PRO A 322 -5.30 13.37 4.43
C PRO A 322 -4.43 14.64 4.25
N ASN A 323 -3.17 14.54 4.65
CA ASN A 323 -2.21 15.64 4.50
C ASN A 323 -1.94 15.98 3.03
N ASP A 324 -2.17 15.03 2.14
CA ASP A 324 -1.98 15.17 0.72
C ASP A 324 -3.21 14.63 -0.04
N ILE A 325 -4.00 15.56 -0.55
CA ILE A 325 -5.19 15.25 -1.36
C ILE A 325 -4.81 14.97 -2.83
N LYS A 326 -3.55 15.23 -3.22
CA LYS A 326 -3.09 15.17 -4.62
C LYS A 326 -1.91 14.23 -4.85
N GLY A 327 -1.29 13.71 -3.80
CA GLY A 327 -0.11 12.85 -3.90
C GLY A 327 -0.47 11.39 -3.93
N HIS A 328 -0.98 10.92 -5.04
CA HIS A 328 -1.18 9.49 -5.27
C HIS A 328 -0.21 8.99 -6.33
N PHE A 329 0.21 7.73 -6.20
CA PHE A 329 0.98 7.06 -7.25
C PHE A 329 0.04 6.76 -8.41
N GLU A 330 0.31 7.36 -9.57
CA GLU A 330 -0.50 7.19 -10.77
C GLU A 330 -0.02 5.95 -11.54
N HIS A 331 -0.91 4.99 -11.78
CA HIS A 331 -0.65 3.82 -12.62
C HIS A 331 -0.78 4.16 -14.11
N THR A 332 -1.60 5.16 -14.43
CA THR A 332 -1.80 5.66 -15.79
C THR A 332 -1.68 7.18 -15.77
N SER A 333 -0.87 7.74 -16.65
CA SER A 333 -0.70 9.19 -16.71
C SER A 333 -1.99 9.91 -17.12
N HIS A 334 -2.22 11.11 -16.57
CA HIS A 334 -3.38 11.93 -16.93
C HIS A 334 -3.47 12.18 -18.44
N ASP A 335 -2.32 12.41 -19.11
CA ASP A 335 -2.29 12.63 -20.55
C ASP A 335 -2.79 11.42 -21.35
N GLU A 336 -2.47 10.20 -20.90
CA GLU A 336 -2.96 8.97 -21.53
C GLU A 336 -4.45 8.73 -21.26
N LEU A 337 -4.94 9.13 -20.09
CA LEU A 337 -6.35 9.02 -19.73
C LEU A 337 -7.23 10.02 -20.47
N ASP A 338 -6.71 11.20 -20.79
CA ASP A 338 -7.49 12.29 -21.40
C ASP A 338 -7.42 12.33 -22.92
N CYS A 339 -6.55 11.55 -23.57
CA CYS A 339 -6.50 11.48 -25.02
C CYS A 339 -5.87 10.16 -25.55
N GLY A 340 -6.06 9.88 -26.84
CA GLY A 340 -5.45 8.76 -27.53
C GLY A 340 -6.12 7.41 -27.31
N PRO A 341 -5.44 6.30 -27.64
CA PRO A 341 -6.05 4.96 -27.70
C PRO A 341 -6.61 4.47 -26.37
N VAL A 342 -6.01 4.86 -25.24
CA VAL A 342 -6.47 4.51 -23.88
C VAL A 342 -7.79 5.20 -23.60
N HIS A 343 -7.88 6.49 -23.87
CA HIS A 343 -9.13 7.26 -23.73
C HIS A 343 -10.25 6.68 -24.57
N ASP A 344 -9.99 6.41 -25.86
CA ASP A 344 -10.97 5.83 -26.78
C ASP A 344 -11.46 4.45 -26.30
N ALA A 345 -10.59 3.65 -25.69
CA ALA A 345 -10.97 2.35 -25.15
C ALA A 345 -11.89 2.49 -23.93
N LEU A 346 -11.59 3.45 -23.05
CA LEU A 346 -12.42 3.75 -21.87
C LEU A 346 -13.80 4.31 -22.26
N GLU A 347 -13.88 5.20 -23.25
CA GLU A 347 -15.17 5.70 -23.77
C GLU A 347 -16.04 4.56 -24.31
N ARG A 348 -15.46 3.68 -25.15
CA ARG A 348 -16.19 2.50 -25.65
C ARG A 348 -16.69 1.59 -24.53
N LEU A 349 -15.88 1.40 -23.48
CA LEU A 349 -16.27 0.58 -22.33
C LEU A 349 -17.41 1.22 -21.53
N ALA A 350 -17.37 2.55 -21.36
CA ALA A 350 -18.39 3.30 -20.66
C ALA A 350 -19.72 3.31 -21.44
N GLU A 351 -19.71 3.47 -22.77
CA GLU A 351 -20.89 3.38 -23.63
C GLU A 351 -21.54 1.99 -23.58
N ALA A 352 -20.74 0.93 -23.50
CA ALA A 352 -21.24 -0.44 -23.40
C ALA A 352 -21.84 -0.78 -22.00
N ALA A 353 -21.65 0.10 -21.02
CA ALA A 353 -22.13 -0.07 -19.64
C ALA A 353 -23.43 0.71 -19.33
N GLY A 354 -23.85 1.64 -20.20
CA GLY A 354 -25.06 2.46 -20.07
C GLY A 354 -26.28 1.83 -20.69
#